data_15beea949e860389cf116cd997824710
#
_entry.id   15beea949e860389cf116cd997824710
#
_cell.length_a   1.000
_cell.length_b   1.000
_cell.length_c   1.000
_cell.angle_alpha   90.00
_cell.angle_beta   90.00
_cell.angle_gamma   90.00
#
_symmetry.space_group_name_H-M   'P 1'
#
loop_
_entity.id
_entity.type
_entity.pdbx_description
1 polymer ?
#
loop_
_entity_poly.entity_id
_entity_poly.type
_entity_poly.pdbx_seq_one_letter_code
_entity_poly.pdbx_strand_id
1 'polypeptide(L)'
;MGDSAGGGLSLALTEYFKLEGIRLPDELVLLSPWVDVAMENEEIEKYQPKDPFLSAESLRFVAKRWADDLDVHDWRVSPIFGDLKGIHHVTVFAGTNGILYPDIVKCFQMLDQDPSSELIVAEEMNHVYLLYPIPEAKPAVDKIIHVVMR
;
A
#
# COMPACT_ATOMS: atom_id res chain seq x y z
N MET A 1 7.22 -4.11 7.29
CA MET A 1 5.81 -3.71 7.49
C MET A 1 5.71 -2.19 7.51
N GLY A 2 4.65 -1.64 6.92
CA GLY A 2 4.39 -0.21 6.94
C GLY A 2 2.93 0.13 6.64
N ASP A 3 2.47 1.28 7.12
CA ASP A 3 1.14 1.82 6.88
C ASP A 3 1.22 3.07 6.00
N SER A 4 0.22 3.28 5.16
CA SER A 4 0.10 4.48 4.32
C SER A 4 1.38 4.78 3.52
N ALA A 5 2.00 5.95 3.71
CA ALA A 5 3.30 6.30 3.13
C ALA A 5 4.42 5.33 3.54
N GLY A 6 4.39 4.82 4.79
CA GLY A 6 5.31 3.78 5.24
C GLY A 6 5.13 2.45 4.52
N GLY A 7 3.90 2.14 4.08
CA GLY A 7 3.61 1.00 3.22
C GLY A 7 4.22 1.14 1.83
N GLY A 8 4.06 2.31 1.21
CA GLY A 8 4.72 2.64 -0.07
C GLY A 8 6.24 2.56 0.03
N LEU A 9 6.81 3.17 1.08
CA LEU A 9 8.26 3.11 1.34
C LEU A 9 8.75 1.67 1.54
N SER A 10 8.00 0.83 2.25
CA SER A 10 8.36 -0.58 2.47
C SER A 10 8.40 -1.36 1.16
N LEU A 11 7.45 -1.10 0.26
CA LEU A 11 7.42 -1.73 -1.07
C LEU A 11 8.59 -1.24 -1.94
N ALA A 12 8.81 0.08 -2.03
CA ALA A 12 9.94 0.66 -2.77
C ALA A 12 11.29 0.17 -2.25
N LEU A 13 11.45 0.04 -0.93
CA LEU A 13 12.67 -0.55 -0.34
C LEU A 13 12.84 -2.02 -0.72
N THR A 14 11.76 -2.78 -0.81
CA THR A 14 11.82 -4.19 -1.25
C THR A 14 12.23 -4.28 -2.73
N GLU A 15 11.73 -3.38 -3.59
CA GLU A 15 12.19 -3.27 -4.98
C GLU A 15 13.67 -2.92 -5.06
N TYR A 16 14.13 -1.97 -4.25
CA TYR A 16 15.54 -1.62 -4.16
C TYR A 16 16.40 -2.83 -3.77
N PHE A 17 15.98 -3.60 -2.77
CA PHE A 17 16.70 -4.82 -2.37
C PHE A 17 16.78 -5.83 -3.51
N LYS A 18 15.69 -6.00 -4.27
CA LYS A 18 15.67 -6.86 -5.44
C LYS A 18 16.68 -6.39 -6.51
N LEU A 19 16.70 -5.11 -6.81
CA LEU A 19 17.61 -4.51 -7.80
C LEU A 19 19.09 -4.67 -7.41
N GLU A 20 19.40 -4.52 -6.14
CA GLU A 20 20.76 -4.64 -5.61
C GLU A 20 21.17 -6.09 -5.29
N GLY A 21 20.31 -7.08 -5.54
CA GLY A 21 20.56 -8.47 -5.21
C GLY A 21 20.67 -8.73 -3.70
N ILE A 22 20.09 -7.86 -2.89
CA ILE A 22 19.99 -8.02 -1.44
C ILE A 22 18.87 -9.01 -1.13
N ARG A 23 19.03 -9.80 -0.07
CA ARG A 23 17.97 -10.72 0.37
C ARG A 23 16.69 -9.94 0.65
N LEU A 24 15.60 -10.39 0.05
CA LEU A 24 14.27 -9.84 0.32
C LEU A 24 13.79 -10.20 1.74
N PRO A 25 12.90 -9.41 2.33
CA PRO A 25 12.25 -9.78 3.58
C PRO A 25 11.44 -11.08 3.41
N ASP A 26 11.38 -11.87 4.47
CA ASP A 26 10.62 -13.13 4.46
C ASP A 26 9.11 -12.89 4.36
N GLU A 27 8.64 -11.77 4.90
CA GLU A 27 7.24 -11.33 4.84
C GLU A 27 7.17 -9.80 4.65
N LEU A 28 6.28 -9.32 3.79
CA LEU A 28 5.98 -7.91 3.60
C LEU A 28 4.52 -7.63 3.95
N VAL A 29 4.29 -6.86 5.00
CA VAL A 29 2.93 -6.50 5.45
C VAL A 29 2.67 -5.02 5.19
N LEU A 30 1.66 -4.74 4.39
CA LEU A 30 1.30 -3.39 3.92
C LEU A 30 -0.11 -3.02 4.39
N LEU A 31 -0.23 -1.91 5.10
CA LEU A 31 -1.49 -1.44 5.69
C LEU A 31 -1.97 -0.20 4.92
N SER A 32 -2.96 -0.36 4.04
CA SER A 32 -3.45 0.72 3.17
C SER A 32 -2.30 1.51 2.51
N PRO A 33 -1.36 0.87 1.80
CA PRO A 33 -0.14 1.52 1.34
C PRO A 33 -0.41 2.63 0.31
N TRP A 34 0.32 3.75 0.41
CA TRP A 34 0.33 4.80 -0.62
C TRP A 34 1.38 4.47 -1.67
N VAL A 35 0.95 3.79 -2.73
CA VAL A 35 1.81 3.19 -3.77
C VAL A 35 1.96 4.04 -5.03
N ASP A 36 1.08 5.03 -5.22
CA ASP A 36 1.09 6.03 -6.29
C ASP A 36 0.95 7.43 -5.68
N VAL A 37 2.06 8.17 -5.62
CA VAL A 37 2.01 9.52 -5.05
C VAL A 37 1.51 10.56 -6.05
N ALA A 38 1.46 10.25 -7.35
CA ALA A 38 0.90 11.14 -8.37
C ALA A 38 -0.62 11.31 -8.20
N MET A 39 -1.31 10.30 -7.63
CA MET A 39 -2.77 10.34 -7.41
C MET A 39 -3.54 10.66 -8.69
N GLU A 40 -3.16 10.01 -9.81
CA GLU A 40 -3.73 10.28 -11.14
C GLU A 40 -4.76 9.22 -11.59
N ASN A 41 -5.00 8.19 -10.80
CA ASN A 41 -6.02 7.19 -11.10
C ASN A 41 -7.41 7.83 -11.08
N GLU A 42 -8.11 7.79 -12.21
CA GLU A 42 -9.44 8.38 -12.38
C GLU A 42 -10.49 7.80 -11.42
N GLU A 43 -10.28 6.58 -10.93
CA GLU A 43 -11.18 5.96 -9.97
C GLU A 43 -11.17 6.64 -8.59
N ILE A 44 -10.09 7.34 -8.24
CA ILE A 44 -9.94 8.07 -6.97
C ILE A 44 -11.14 8.99 -6.70
N GLU A 45 -11.69 9.63 -7.75
CA GLU A 45 -12.85 10.51 -7.62
C GLU A 45 -14.08 9.81 -7.02
N LYS A 46 -14.24 8.50 -7.25
CA LYS A 46 -15.35 7.71 -6.71
C LYS A 46 -15.19 7.43 -5.21
N TYR A 47 -13.94 7.41 -4.73
CA TYR A 47 -13.62 7.12 -3.34
C TYR A 47 -13.45 8.38 -2.48
N GLN A 48 -13.10 9.51 -3.10
CA GLN A 48 -12.92 10.78 -2.40
C GLN A 48 -14.09 11.16 -1.46
N PRO A 49 -15.38 11.03 -1.85
CA PRO A 49 -16.49 11.35 -0.94
C PRO A 49 -16.67 10.37 0.22
N LYS A 50 -16.04 9.20 0.15
CA LYS A 50 -16.16 8.14 1.16
C LYS A 50 -15.04 8.17 2.19
N ASP A 51 -13.89 8.75 1.83
CA ASP A 51 -12.74 8.82 2.73
C ASP A 51 -12.87 10.02 3.67
N PRO A 52 -13.03 9.79 4.98
CA PRO A 52 -13.20 10.88 5.94
C PRO A 52 -11.89 11.57 6.35
N PHE A 53 -10.73 11.03 5.96
CA PHE A 53 -9.43 11.47 6.45
C PHE A 53 -8.53 12.06 5.37
N LEU A 54 -8.55 11.47 4.15
CA LEU A 54 -7.62 11.82 3.10
C LEU A 54 -8.31 12.56 1.95
N SER A 55 -7.57 13.48 1.32
CA SER A 55 -7.99 14.08 0.07
C SER A 55 -6.88 13.99 -0.98
N ALA A 56 -7.27 13.77 -2.24
CA ALA A 56 -6.33 13.72 -3.35
C ALA A 56 -5.51 15.01 -3.48
N GLU A 57 -6.13 16.16 -3.23
CA GLU A 57 -5.46 17.46 -3.26
C GLU A 57 -4.34 17.56 -2.22
N SER A 58 -4.65 17.19 -0.97
CA SER A 58 -3.68 17.20 0.13
C SER A 58 -2.54 16.20 -0.14
N LEU A 59 -2.86 15.01 -0.64
CA LEU A 59 -1.85 14.00 -0.97
C LEU A 59 -0.94 14.46 -2.11
N ARG A 60 -1.47 15.06 -3.19
CA ARG A 60 -0.65 15.65 -4.27
C ARG A 60 0.27 16.77 -3.77
N PHE A 61 -0.19 17.57 -2.80
CA PHE A 61 0.64 18.61 -2.20
C PHE A 61 1.81 18.00 -1.40
N VAL A 62 1.55 16.96 -0.61
CA VAL A 62 2.57 16.23 0.15
C VAL A 62 3.52 15.48 -0.79
N ALA A 63 2.99 14.85 -1.86
CA ALA A 63 3.77 14.12 -2.85
C ALA A 63 4.91 14.92 -3.45
N LYS A 64 4.66 16.17 -3.81
CA LYS A 64 5.69 17.08 -4.35
C LYS A 64 6.85 17.34 -3.39
N ARG A 65 6.58 17.33 -2.08
CA ARG A 65 7.62 17.49 -1.06
C ARG A 65 8.35 16.20 -0.74
N TRP A 66 7.60 15.08 -0.81
CA TRP A 66 8.15 13.74 -0.62
C TRP A 66 9.08 13.35 -1.77
N ALA A 67 8.68 13.65 -3.01
CA ALA A 67 9.47 13.35 -4.20
C ALA A 67 10.73 14.23 -4.33
N ASP A 68 10.70 15.46 -3.77
CA ASP A 68 11.78 16.45 -3.89
C ASP A 68 12.15 16.67 -5.36
N ASP A 69 13.38 16.34 -5.77
CA ASP A 69 13.87 16.44 -7.15
C ASP A 69 13.48 15.24 -8.03
N LEU A 70 12.85 14.20 -7.47
CA LEU A 70 12.37 13.04 -8.24
C LEU A 70 11.06 13.35 -8.95
N ASP A 71 10.83 12.67 -10.08
CA ASP A 71 9.50 12.61 -10.69
C ASP A 71 8.53 11.85 -9.76
N VAL A 72 7.29 12.30 -9.65
CA VAL A 72 6.27 11.62 -8.85
C VAL A 72 5.97 10.19 -9.34
N HIS A 73 6.33 9.87 -10.60
CA HIS A 73 6.25 8.52 -11.16
C HIS A 73 7.54 7.70 -11.00
N ASP A 74 8.55 8.25 -10.33
CA ASP A 74 9.74 7.47 -10.00
C ASP A 74 9.37 6.37 -8.99
N TRP A 75 9.75 5.12 -9.29
CA TRP A 75 9.41 3.97 -8.46
C TRP A 75 9.86 4.09 -7.00
N ARG A 76 10.89 4.88 -6.73
CA ARG A 76 11.40 5.13 -5.36
C ARG A 76 10.39 5.87 -4.48
N VAL A 77 9.49 6.63 -5.08
CA VAL A 77 8.42 7.35 -4.38
C VAL A 77 7.03 6.80 -4.71
N SER A 78 6.85 6.23 -5.90
CA SER A 78 5.63 5.57 -6.39
C SER A 78 5.93 4.15 -6.84
N PRO A 79 6.04 3.18 -5.92
CA PRO A 79 6.46 1.80 -6.26
C PRO A 79 5.55 1.09 -7.27
N ILE A 80 4.34 1.57 -7.49
CA ILE A 80 3.45 1.04 -8.54
C ILE A 80 4.05 1.17 -9.96
N PHE A 81 5.01 2.07 -10.18
CA PHE A 81 5.69 2.26 -11.47
C PHE A 81 6.98 1.43 -11.58
N GLY A 82 7.32 0.67 -10.56
CA GLY A 82 8.49 -0.19 -10.54
C GLY A 82 8.24 -1.59 -11.08
N ASP A 83 9.23 -2.47 -10.90
CA ASP A 83 9.13 -3.89 -11.26
C ASP A 83 8.82 -4.74 -10.02
N LEU A 84 7.55 -5.02 -9.81
CA LEU A 84 7.05 -5.79 -8.67
C LEU A 84 7.17 -7.31 -8.83
N LYS A 85 7.62 -7.82 -10.00
CA LYS A 85 7.80 -9.25 -10.24
C LYS A 85 8.88 -9.83 -9.33
N GLY A 86 8.66 -11.02 -8.84
CA GLY A 86 9.60 -11.68 -7.93
C GLY A 86 9.53 -11.20 -6.48
N ILE A 87 8.58 -10.28 -6.16
CA ILE A 87 8.26 -9.94 -4.78
C ILE A 87 7.12 -10.84 -4.33
N HIS A 88 7.39 -11.67 -3.33
CA HIS A 88 6.50 -12.70 -2.81
C HIS A 88 6.19 -12.47 -1.33
N HIS A 89 5.30 -13.27 -0.75
CA HIS A 89 4.91 -13.20 0.66
C HIS A 89 4.43 -11.80 1.08
N VAL A 90 3.56 -11.20 0.27
CA VAL A 90 3.01 -9.86 0.51
C VAL A 90 1.58 -9.97 1.04
N THR A 91 1.37 -9.51 2.27
CA THR A 91 0.04 -9.38 2.86
C THR A 91 -0.37 -7.90 2.85
N VAL A 92 -1.41 -7.57 2.10
CA VAL A 92 -1.92 -6.21 1.96
C VAL A 92 -3.29 -6.10 2.62
N PHE A 93 -3.50 -5.07 3.43
CA PHE A 93 -4.79 -4.73 4.02
C PHE A 93 -5.31 -3.44 3.40
N ALA A 94 -6.59 -3.42 2.99
CA ALA A 94 -7.22 -2.24 2.41
C ALA A 94 -8.69 -2.13 2.84
N GLY A 95 -9.13 -0.90 3.12
CA GLY A 95 -10.53 -0.58 3.35
C GLY A 95 -11.17 0.02 2.09
N THR A 96 -12.41 -0.39 1.75
CA THR A 96 -13.08 0.04 0.52
C THR A 96 -13.56 1.49 0.53
N ASN A 97 -13.52 2.19 1.66
CA ASN A 97 -13.79 3.62 1.75
C ASN A 97 -12.52 4.48 1.72
N GLY A 98 -11.33 3.86 1.62
CA GLY A 98 -10.08 4.59 1.50
C GLY A 98 -9.81 5.09 0.07
N ILE A 99 -9.37 6.33 -0.07
CA ILE A 99 -9.03 6.95 -1.37
C ILE A 99 -7.88 6.22 -2.09
N LEU A 100 -7.00 5.52 -1.36
CA LEU A 100 -5.88 4.76 -1.92
C LEU A 100 -6.30 3.37 -2.43
N TYR A 101 -7.53 2.92 -2.15
CA TYR A 101 -8.01 1.59 -2.47
C TYR A 101 -7.83 1.19 -3.94
N PRO A 102 -8.19 2.02 -4.96
CA PRO A 102 -8.05 1.62 -6.36
C PRO A 102 -6.59 1.38 -6.76
N ASP A 103 -5.65 2.18 -6.25
CA ASP A 103 -4.22 2.00 -6.55
C ASP A 103 -3.64 0.79 -5.81
N ILE A 104 -4.11 0.52 -4.60
CA ILE A 104 -3.74 -0.70 -3.85
C ILE A 104 -4.12 -1.95 -4.62
N VAL A 105 -5.36 -2.01 -5.14
CA VAL A 105 -5.84 -3.15 -5.94
C VAL A 105 -5.01 -3.32 -7.21
N LYS A 106 -4.77 -2.22 -7.93
CA LYS A 106 -3.94 -2.22 -9.14
C LYS A 106 -2.52 -2.70 -8.85
N CYS A 107 -1.90 -2.16 -7.81
CA CYS A 107 -0.55 -2.55 -7.38
C CYS A 107 -0.47 -4.03 -7.00
N PHE A 108 -1.44 -4.54 -6.25
CA PHE A 108 -1.49 -5.96 -5.88
C PHE A 108 -1.63 -6.87 -7.11
N GLN A 109 -2.38 -6.47 -8.12
CA GLN A 109 -2.51 -7.23 -9.38
C GLN A 109 -1.22 -7.27 -10.19
N MET A 110 -0.29 -6.34 -9.97
CA MET A 110 1.03 -6.31 -10.63
C MET A 110 2.05 -7.22 -9.94
N LEU A 111 1.81 -7.62 -8.69
CA LEU A 111 2.61 -8.66 -8.03
C LEU A 111 2.43 -9.99 -8.77
N ASP A 112 3.42 -10.87 -8.68
CA ASP A 112 3.25 -12.24 -9.16
C ASP A 112 2.06 -12.88 -8.47
N GLN A 113 1.30 -13.69 -9.22
CA GLN A 113 0.15 -14.45 -8.70
C GLN A 113 0.68 -15.61 -7.84
N ASP A 114 1.30 -15.28 -6.73
CA ASP A 114 1.86 -16.21 -5.78
C ASP A 114 0.82 -16.51 -4.68
N PRO A 115 0.51 -17.79 -4.44
CA PRO A 115 -0.40 -18.19 -3.37
C PRO A 115 -0.01 -17.73 -1.96
N SER A 116 1.26 -17.35 -1.77
CA SER A 116 1.75 -16.79 -0.49
C SER A 116 1.42 -15.31 -0.31
N SER A 117 0.97 -14.61 -1.38
CA SER A 117 0.57 -13.20 -1.31
C SER A 117 -0.94 -13.07 -1.22
N GLU A 118 -1.43 -12.15 -0.39
CA GLU A 118 -2.85 -12.00 -0.07
C GLU A 118 -3.26 -10.53 0.02
N LEU A 119 -4.38 -10.16 -0.63
CA LEU A 119 -5.06 -8.88 -0.45
C LEU A 119 -6.30 -9.08 0.43
N ILE A 120 -6.28 -8.51 1.62
CA ILE A 120 -7.38 -8.56 2.59
C ILE A 120 -8.16 -7.25 2.50
N VAL A 121 -9.36 -7.34 1.95
CA VAL A 121 -10.26 -6.20 1.76
C VAL A 121 -11.29 -6.17 2.88
N ALA A 122 -11.42 -5.01 3.54
CA ALA A 122 -12.43 -4.76 4.54
C ALA A 122 -13.49 -3.79 3.98
N GLU A 123 -14.71 -4.32 3.79
CA GLU A 123 -15.83 -3.55 3.25
C GLU A 123 -16.22 -2.41 4.20
N GLU A 124 -16.52 -1.25 3.61
CA GLU A 124 -16.93 -0.03 4.30
C GLU A 124 -15.92 0.53 5.30
N MET A 125 -14.72 -0.04 5.36
CA MET A 125 -13.65 0.46 6.23
C MET A 125 -12.84 1.56 5.53
N ASN A 126 -12.39 2.51 6.34
CA ASN A 126 -11.59 3.65 5.91
C ASN A 126 -10.09 3.31 5.81
N HIS A 127 -9.30 4.32 5.45
CA HIS A 127 -7.83 4.24 5.41
C HIS A 127 -7.26 3.79 6.77
N VAL A 128 -6.38 2.80 6.74
CA VAL A 128 -5.69 2.19 7.91
C VAL A 128 -6.63 1.79 9.07
N TYR A 129 -7.85 1.32 8.75
CA TYR A 129 -8.90 0.98 9.73
C TYR A 129 -8.40 0.09 10.88
N LEU A 130 -7.44 -0.77 10.59
CA LEU A 130 -6.92 -1.75 11.56
C LEU A 130 -6.05 -1.12 12.68
N LEU A 131 -5.69 0.17 12.57
CA LEU A 131 -5.00 0.91 13.62
C LEU A 131 -5.97 1.57 14.62
N TYR A 132 -7.29 1.48 14.37
CA TYR A 132 -8.30 2.01 15.28
C TYR A 132 -8.82 0.94 16.25
N PRO A 133 -9.23 1.33 17.46
CA PRO A 133 -9.78 0.39 18.45
C PRO A 133 -11.24 0.03 18.14
N ILE A 134 -11.48 -0.56 16.96
CA ILE A 134 -12.79 -1.00 16.49
C ILE A 134 -12.83 -2.51 16.36
N PRO A 135 -14.02 -3.15 16.48
CA PRO A 135 -14.15 -4.61 16.40
C PRO A 135 -13.64 -5.18 15.07
N GLU A 136 -13.83 -4.45 13.97
CA GLU A 136 -13.44 -4.83 12.60
C GLU A 136 -11.92 -4.89 12.42
N ALA A 137 -11.15 -4.18 13.25
CA ALA A 137 -9.69 -4.22 13.23
C ALA A 137 -9.13 -5.54 13.77
N LYS A 138 -9.85 -6.20 14.70
CA LYS A 138 -9.33 -7.38 15.40
C LYS A 138 -8.92 -8.53 14.47
N PRO A 139 -9.73 -8.97 13.49
CA PRO A 139 -9.31 -10.04 12.56
C PRO A 139 -8.05 -9.69 11.77
N ALA A 140 -7.91 -8.42 11.37
CA ALA A 140 -6.73 -7.95 10.65
C ALA A 140 -5.47 -7.98 11.54
N VAL A 141 -5.58 -7.52 12.78
CA VAL A 141 -4.48 -7.56 13.77
C VAL A 141 -4.10 -9.01 14.08
N ASP A 142 -5.06 -9.90 14.31
CA ASP A 142 -4.80 -11.33 14.56
C ASP A 142 -4.07 -11.96 13.35
N LYS A 143 -4.44 -11.60 12.12
CA LYS A 143 -3.76 -12.04 10.90
C LYS A 143 -2.32 -11.52 10.82
N ILE A 144 -2.07 -10.25 11.13
CA ILE A 144 -0.71 -9.68 11.16
C ILE A 144 0.17 -10.44 12.15
N ILE A 145 -0.33 -10.67 13.36
CA ILE A 145 0.40 -11.44 14.38
C ILE A 145 0.76 -12.83 13.84
N HIS A 146 -0.20 -13.51 13.19
CA HIS A 146 0.04 -14.82 12.61
C HIS A 146 1.11 -14.80 11.51
N VAL A 147 1.10 -13.79 10.64
CA VAL A 147 2.09 -13.64 9.55
C VAL A 147 3.49 -13.36 10.11
N VAL A 148 3.59 -12.44 11.08
CA VAL A 148 4.88 -12.00 11.62
C VAL A 148 5.52 -13.04 12.56
N MET A 149 4.73 -13.93 13.16
CA MET A 149 5.18 -14.93 14.13
C MET A 149 5.48 -16.32 13.48
N ARG A 150 5.37 -16.44 12.16
CA ARG A 150 5.80 -17.62 11.40
C ARG A 150 7.31 -17.71 11.36
#